data_583dac60ad67e750e41ff5c770ca6f56
#
_entry.id   583dac60ad67e750e41ff5c770ca6f56
#
_cell.length_a   1.000
_cell.length_b   1.000
_cell.length_c   1.000
_cell.angle_alpha   90.00
_cell.angle_beta   90.00
_cell.angle_gamma   90.00
#
_symmetry.space_group_name_H-M   'P 1'
#
loop_
_entity.id
_entity.type
_entity.pdbx_description
1 polymer ?
#
loop_
_entity_poly.entity_id
_entity_poly.type
_entity_poly.pdbx_seq_one_letter_code
_entity_poly.pdbx_strand_id
1 'polypeptide(L)' 'MSDPVNIRALTPGTRIALADGAVAEIVSNPADGVWVFARYLESPRDPALIGQEEMIFAQDVVEIRA' A
#
# COMPACT_ATOMS: atom_id res chain seq x y z
N MET A 1 20.54 -7.56 -5.54
CA MET A 1 19.96 -6.32 -5.10
C MET A 1 18.57 -6.18 -5.72
N SER A 2 17.57 -5.98 -4.91
CA SER A 2 16.20 -5.86 -5.39
C SER A 2 15.90 -4.42 -5.79
N ASP A 3 15.11 -4.25 -6.84
CA ASP A 3 14.66 -2.93 -7.26
C ASP A 3 13.60 -2.42 -6.28
N PRO A 4 13.52 -1.10 -6.10
CA PRO A 4 12.42 -0.54 -5.31
C PRO A 4 11.08 -0.85 -5.96
N VAL A 5 10.05 -0.98 -5.13
CA VAL A 5 8.71 -1.20 -5.62
C VAL A 5 8.26 0.00 -6.44
N ASN A 6 7.83 -0.24 -7.68
CA ASN A 6 7.33 0.81 -8.55
C ASN A 6 5.84 1.02 -8.33
N ILE A 7 5.48 1.96 -7.47
CA ILE A 7 4.08 2.21 -7.16
C ILE A 7 3.33 2.97 -8.27
N ARG A 8 4.04 3.53 -9.24
CA ARG A 8 3.40 4.27 -10.34
C ARG A 8 2.49 3.37 -11.18
N ALA A 9 2.83 2.08 -11.27
CA ALA A 9 2.09 1.12 -12.08
C ALA A 9 0.97 0.43 -11.32
N LEU A 10 0.79 0.71 -10.02
CA LEU A 10 -0.24 0.06 -9.22
C LEU A 10 -1.63 0.54 -9.60
N THR A 11 -2.52 -0.38 -9.86
CA THR A 11 -3.91 -0.08 -10.22
C THR A 11 -4.82 -0.28 -9.01
N PRO A 12 -6.00 0.38 -8.98
CA PRO A 12 -6.98 0.12 -7.92
C PRO A 12 -7.31 -1.36 -7.84
N GLY A 13 -7.44 -1.87 -6.61
CA GLY A 13 -7.67 -3.28 -6.35
C GLY A 13 -6.41 -4.10 -6.11
N THR A 14 -5.25 -3.56 -6.45
CA THR A 14 -3.97 -4.23 -6.16
C THR A 14 -3.71 -4.22 -4.67
N ARG A 15 -3.26 -5.35 -4.13
CA ARG A 15 -2.91 -5.46 -2.71
C ARG A 15 -1.42 -5.25 -2.51
N ILE A 16 -1.08 -4.54 -1.44
CA ILE A 16 0.31 -4.26 -1.09
C ILE A 16 0.55 -4.64 0.36
N ALA A 17 1.76 -5.12 0.64
CA ALA A 17 2.20 -5.38 2.01
C ALA A 17 3.07 -4.21 2.45
N LEU A 18 2.87 -3.78 3.69
CA LEU A 18 3.55 -2.63 4.27
C LEU A 18 4.62 -3.07 5.28
N ALA A 19 5.52 -2.15 5.59
CA ALA A 19 6.68 -2.44 6.44
C ALA A 19 6.30 -2.89 7.85
N ASP A 20 5.14 -2.50 8.35
CA ASP A 20 4.68 -2.88 9.68
C ASP A 20 3.88 -4.18 9.72
N GLY A 21 3.83 -4.90 8.58
CA GLY A 21 3.07 -6.13 8.48
C GLY A 21 1.62 -5.94 8.04
N ALA A 22 1.20 -4.72 7.81
CA ALA A 22 -0.15 -4.45 7.33
C ALA A 22 -0.29 -4.80 5.86
N VAL A 23 -1.53 -5.06 5.43
CA VAL A 23 -1.88 -5.27 4.03
C VAL A 23 -2.95 -4.26 3.67
N ALA A 24 -2.80 -3.62 2.54
CA ALA A 24 -3.76 -2.63 2.07
C ALA A 24 -4.08 -2.85 0.59
N GLU A 25 -5.24 -2.35 0.17
CA GLU A 25 -5.69 -2.43 -1.22
C GLU A 25 -5.69 -1.03 -1.82
N ILE A 26 -5.10 -0.88 -2.99
CA ILE A 26 -5.05 0.42 -3.68
C ILE A 26 -6.46 0.89 -4.00
N VAL A 27 -6.78 2.11 -3.60
CA VAL A 27 -8.05 2.77 -3.91
C VAL A 27 -7.84 3.78 -5.04
N SER A 28 -6.77 4.55 -4.96
CA SER A 28 -6.47 5.59 -5.93
C SER A 28 -4.97 5.79 -6.02
N ASN A 29 -4.47 6.02 -7.22
CA ASN A 29 -3.05 6.21 -7.46
C ASN A 29 -2.85 7.41 -8.38
N PRO A 30 -2.28 8.53 -7.87
CA PRO A 30 -2.01 9.69 -8.72
C PRO A 30 -0.87 9.46 -9.71
N ALA A 31 -0.16 8.32 -9.60
CA ALA A 31 0.89 7.91 -10.52
C ALA A 31 2.12 8.84 -10.52
N ASP A 32 2.36 9.56 -9.42
CA ASP A 32 3.55 10.40 -9.31
C ASP A 32 4.76 9.65 -8.72
N GLY A 33 4.55 8.40 -8.27
CA GLY A 33 5.62 7.56 -7.75
C GLY A 33 5.95 7.82 -6.29
N VAL A 34 5.24 8.70 -5.60
CA VAL A 34 5.53 9.09 -4.23
C VAL A 34 4.59 8.43 -3.23
N TRP A 35 3.29 8.41 -3.52
CA TRP A 35 2.28 7.89 -2.60
C TRP A 35 1.05 7.37 -3.35
N VAL A 36 0.26 6.56 -2.65
CA VAL A 36 -1.03 6.08 -3.14
C VAL A 36 -2.04 6.17 -2.01
N PHE A 37 -3.33 6.22 -2.34
CA PHE A 37 -4.39 5.99 -1.35
C PHE A 37 -4.73 4.52 -1.33
N ALA A 38 -4.78 3.94 -0.14
CA ALA A 38 -5.11 2.52 0.02
C ALA A 38 -5.99 2.32 1.24
N ARG A 39 -6.81 1.27 1.18
CA ARG A 39 -7.65 0.87 2.31
C ARG A 39 -6.98 -0.28 3.03
N TYR A 40 -6.83 -0.15 4.34
CA TYR A 40 -6.25 -1.22 5.14
C TYR A 40 -7.17 -2.43 5.17
N LEU A 41 -6.62 -3.59 4.82
CA LEU A 41 -7.32 -4.88 4.91
C LEU A 41 -6.89 -5.64 6.16
N GLU A 42 -5.62 -5.53 6.55
CA GLU A 42 -5.07 -6.15 7.74
C GLU A 42 -4.12 -5.16 8.38
N SER A 43 -4.20 -5.03 9.69
CA SER A 43 -3.32 -4.13 10.43
C SER A 43 -3.06 -4.75 11.81
N PRO A 44 -2.08 -5.65 11.92
CA PRO A 44 -1.82 -6.34 13.19
C PRO A 44 -1.38 -5.41 14.31
N ARG A 45 -0.74 -4.28 13.99
CA ARG A 45 -0.28 -3.32 15.00
C ARG A 45 -1.39 -2.38 15.45
N ASP A 46 -2.33 -2.07 14.56
CA ASP A 46 -3.40 -1.14 14.86
C ASP A 46 -4.68 -1.57 14.14
N PRO A 47 -5.42 -2.53 14.72
CA PRO A 47 -6.63 -3.05 14.08
C PRO A 47 -7.68 -1.98 13.78
N ALA A 48 -7.61 -0.83 14.46
CA ALA A 48 -8.55 0.27 14.20
C ALA A 48 -8.39 0.86 12.80
N LEU A 49 -7.25 0.62 12.14
CA LEU A 49 -7.03 1.09 10.77
C LEU A 49 -7.77 0.26 9.72
N ILE A 50 -8.16 -0.97 10.06
CA ILE A 50 -8.84 -1.85 9.09
C ILE A 50 -10.10 -1.18 8.57
N GLY A 51 -10.21 -1.08 7.23
CA GLY A 51 -11.31 -0.40 6.57
C GLY A 51 -11.10 1.09 6.36
N GLN A 52 -10.04 1.66 6.95
CA GLN A 52 -9.71 3.07 6.76
C GLN A 52 -8.91 3.27 5.49
N GLU A 53 -9.17 4.38 4.80
CA GLU A 53 -8.37 4.79 3.64
C GLU A 53 -7.32 5.77 4.10
N GLU A 54 -6.06 5.48 3.77
CA GLU A 54 -4.94 6.28 4.20
C GLU A 54 -3.97 6.52 3.06
N MET A 55 -3.22 7.60 3.15
CA MET A 55 -2.13 7.88 2.22
C MET A 55 -0.94 7.01 2.61
N ILE A 56 -0.47 6.20 1.66
CA ILE A 56 0.66 5.30 1.87
C ILE A 56 1.81 5.77 0.99
N PHE A 57 2.97 6.01 1.59
CA PHE A 57 4.15 6.43 0.84
C PHE A 57 4.87 5.21 0.24
N ALA A 58 5.52 5.43 -0.90
CA ALA A 58 6.25 4.38 -1.61
C ALA A 58 7.25 3.65 -0.72
N GLN A 59 7.93 4.38 0.16
CA GLN A 59 8.94 3.81 1.03
C GLN A 59 8.38 2.80 2.04
N ASP A 60 7.08 2.85 2.31
CA ASP A 60 6.42 1.95 3.25
C ASP A 60 5.89 0.69 2.58
N VAL A 61 5.90 0.64 1.25
CA VAL A 61 5.44 -0.53 0.49
C VAL A 61 6.62 -1.48 0.32
N VAL A 62 6.51 -2.68 0.88
CA VAL A 62 7.61 -3.66 0.81
C VAL A 62 7.37 -4.74 -0.23
N GLU A 63 6.11 -4.98 -0.61
CA GLU A 63 5.78 -6.04 -1.55
C GLU A 63 4.45 -5.77 -2.21
N ILE A 64 4.33 -6.13 -3.48
CA ILE A 64 3.06 -6.14 -4.19
C ILE A 64 2.52 -7.57 -4.13
N ARG A 65 1.29 -7.73 -3.69
CA ARG A 65 0.63 -9.02 -3.61
C ARG A 65 -0.39 -9.16 -4.72
N ALA A 66 -0.30 -10.24 -5.41
CA ALA A 66 -1.24 -10.56 -6.48
C ALA A 66 -2.53 -11.16 -5.90
#